data_10d3013fda28620c56d3000e4bee8a5e
#
_entry.id   10d3013fda28620c56d3000e4bee8a5e
#
_cell.length_a   1.000
_cell.length_b   1.000
_cell.length_c   1.000
_cell.angle_alpha   90.00
_cell.angle_beta   90.00
_cell.angle_gamma   90.00
#
_symmetry.space_group_name_H-M   'P 1'
#
loop_
_entity.id
_entity.type
_entity.pdbx_description
1 polymer ?
#
loop_
_entity_poly.entity_id
_entity_poly.type
_entity_poly.pdbx_seq_one_letter_code
_entity_poly.pdbx_strand_id
1 'polypeptide(L)'
;IAYEMMAKAGVPCLISQYRYSMFDRAVEAESLPLAAEYGSGFIAFSPLAQGLLTDKYLNGIPEGSRAARPSTFLQRSQVTPEKVEAARQLNEIARHRGQTLAEMALAWVLRDERMTSVIVGASSVNQLADNLQALNQLEFTAEELNGIERILCKV
;
A
#
# COMPACT_ATOMS: atom_id res chain seq x y z
N ILE A 1 16.77 18.47 -2.83
CA ILE A 1 18.25 18.50 -3.06
C ILE A 1 18.66 17.46 -4.10
N ALA A 2 18.37 16.14 -3.94
CA ALA A 2 18.82 15.11 -4.89
C ALA A 2 18.33 15.35 -6.32
N TYR A 3 17.04 15.58 -6.52
CA TYR A 3 16.46 15.88 -7.83
C TYR A 3 17.08 17.12 -8.49
N GLU A 4 17.26 18.18 -7.73
CA GLU A 4 17.90 19.42 -8.23
C GLU A 4 19.35 19.17 -8.68
N MET A 5 20.11 18.40 -7.91
CA MET A 5 21.49 18.05 -8.27
C MET A 5 21.55 17.20 -9.55
N MET A 6 20.66 16.23 -9.67
CA MET A 6 20.56 15.38 -10.86
C MET A 6 20.13 16.19 -12.10
N ALA A 7 19.14 17.08 -11.95
CA ALA A 7 18.70 17.96 -13.00
C ALA A 7 19.83 18.91 -13.47
N LYS A 8 20.59 19.51 -12.54
CA LYS A 8 21.76 20.36 -12.86
C LYS A 8 22.86 19.58 -13.56
N ALA A 9 23.02 18.30 -13.24
CA ALA A 9 23.99 17.42 -13.90
C ALA A 9 23.54 16.88 -15.26
N GLY A 10 22.31 17.18 -15.70
CA GLY A 10 21.72 16.64 -16.94
C GLY A 10 21.41 15.15 -16.86
N VAL A 11 21.28 14.59 -15.65
CA VAL A 11 21.00 13.18 -15.42
C VAL A 11 19.64 13.07 -14.72
N PRO A 12 18.53 12.86 -15.46
CA PRO A 12 17.21 12.79 -14.85
C PRO A 12 17.05 11.55 -13.98
N CYS A 13 16.39 11.70 -12.83
CA CYS A 13 15.97 10.57 -12.01
C CYS A 13 14.78 9.87 -12.70
N LEU A 14 14.99 8.68 -13.21
CA LEU A 14 13.96 7.96 -13.95
C LEU A 14 12.88 7.39 -13.02
N ILE A 15 13.28 6.88 -11.84
CA ILE A 15 12.37 6.21 -10.92
C ILE A 15 12.80 6.41 -9.47
N SER A 16 11.83 6.60 -8.60
CA SER A 16 12.00 6.67 -7.15
C SER A 16 11.20 5.57 -6.48
N GLN A 17 11.79 4.92 -5.48
CA GLN A 17 11.17 3.82 -4.76
C GLN A 17 11.02 4.15 -3.28
N TYR A 18 9.79 4.03 -2.77
CA TYR A 18 9.47 4.31 -1.38
C TYR A 18 8.51 3.29 -0.79
N ARG A 19 8.49 3.19 0.53
CA ARG A 19 7.41 2.49 1.24
C ARG A 19 6.15 3.33 1.13
N TYR A 20 5.07 2.72 0.66
CA TYR A 20 3.77 3.37 0.60
C TYR A 20 2.64 2.35 0.67
N SER A 21 1.68 2.62 1.54
CA SER A 21 0.47 1.81 1.74
C SER A 21 -0.57 2.64 2.47
N MET A 22 -1.77 2.13 2.64
CA MET A 22 -2.81 2.77 3.49
C MET A 22 -2.31 3.04 4.92
N PHE A 23 -1.39 2.22 5.48
CA PHE A 23 -0.83 2.39 6.83
C PHE A 23 0.51 3.13 6.89
N ASP A 24 1.06 3.54 5.76
CA ASP A 24 2.31 4.31 5.68
C ASP A 24 2.22 5.30 4.52
N ARG A 25 1.92 6.54 4.86
CA ARG A 25 1.55 7.61 3.91
C ARG A 25 2.53 8.79 3.90
N ALA A 26 3.69 8.64 4.54
CA ALA A 26 4.66 9.72 4.69
C ALA A 26 5.09 10.36 3.35
N VAL A 27 5.05 9.59 2.26
CA VAL A 27 5.46 10.05 0.92
C VAL A 27 4.50 11.05 0.29
N GLU A 28 3.24 11.10 0.73
CA GLU A 28 2.20 11.96 0.13
C GLU A 28 2.49 13.44 0.31
N ALA A 29 3.14 13.81 1.44
CA ALA A 29 3.40 15.20 1.78
C ALA A 29 4.49 15.85 0.91
N GLU A 30 5.52 15.10 0.51
CA GLU A 30 6.70 15.66 -0.14
C GLU A 30 7.21 14.80 -1.30
N SER A 31 7.54 13.52 -1.04
CA SER A 31 8.28 12.70 -2.01
C SER A 31 7.51 12.40 -3.29
N LEU A 32 6.21 12.13 -3.19
CA LEU A 32 5.36 11.83 -4.33
C LEU A 32 5.09 13.08 -5.20
N PRO A 33 4.71 14.26 -4.64
CA PRO A 33 4.62 15.50 -5.39
C PRO A 33 5.94 15.89 -6.06
N LEU A 34 7.05 15.78 -5.34
CA LEU A 34 8.37 16.15 -5.85
C LEU A 34 8.80 15.26 -7.01
N ALA A 35 8.58 13.94 -6.92
CA ALA A 35 8.85 13.03 -8.03
C ALA A 35 8.07 13.41 -9.29
N ALA A 36 6.79 13.74 -9.15
CA ALA A 36 5.94 14.17 -10.26
C ALA A 36 6.44 15.50 -10.87
N GLU A 37 6.86 16.46 -10.05
CA GLU A 37 7.41 17.75 -10.51
C GLU A 37 8.64 17.55 -11.40
N TYR A 38 9.51 16.60 -11.06
CA TYR A 38 10.71 16.29 -11.83
C TYR A 38 10.50 15.23 -12.92
N GLY A 39 9.26 14.79 -13.17
CA GLY A 39 8.96 13.76 -14.18
C GLY A 39 9.54 12.38 -13.86
N SER A 40 9.84 12.11 -12.58
CA SER A 40 10.35 10.82 -12.12
C SER A 40 9.20 9.85 -11.88
N GLY A 41 9.31 8.63 -12.37
CA GLY A 41 8.40 7.55 -12.00
C GLY A 41 8.47 7.27 -10.49
N PHE A 42 7.35 6.85 -9.89
CA PHE A 42 7.27 6.53 -8.47
C PHE A 42 6.75 5.10 -8.28
N ILE A 43 7.52 4.26 -7.60
CA ILE A 43 7.13 2.87 -7.31
C ILE A 43 7.05 2.63 -5.81
N ALA A 44 5.99 1.93 -5.39
CA ALA A 44 5.76 1.63 -3.98
C ALA A 44 6.20 0.22 -3.62
N PHE A 45 6.98 0.07 -2.55
CA PHE A 45 7.21 -1.24 -1.93
C PHE A 45 6.37 -1.40 -0.65
N SER A 46 6.09 -2.65 -0.27
CA SER A 46 5.24 -3.00 0.86
C SER A 46 3.81 -2.43 0.79
N PRO A 47 3.14 -2.41 -0.38
CA PRO A 47 1.82 -1.81 -0.53
C PRO A 47 0.73 -2.47 0.33
N LEU A 48 0.94 -3.74 0.73
CA LEU A 48 0.07 -4.50 1.63
C LEU A 48 0.50 -4.43 3.10
N ALA A 49 1.37 -3.49 3.48
CA ALA A 49 1.87 -3.32 4.85
C ALA A 49 2.34 -4.65 5.47
N GLN A 50 3.16 -5.42 4.75
CA GLN A 50 3.67 -6.73 5.15
C GLN A 50 2.58 -7.81 5.37
N GLY A 51 1.40 -7.61 4.80
CA GLY A 51 0.24 -8.50 4.90
C GLY A 51 -0.81 -8.02 5.91
N LEU A 52 -0.62 -6.90 6.59
CA LEU A 52 -1.64 -6.31 7.48
C LEU A 52 -2.88 -5.84 6.71
N LEU A 53 -2.72 -5.45 5.45
CA LEU A 53 -3.80 -5.08 4.54
C LEU A 53 -4.27 -6.28 3.70
N THR A 54 -4.43 -7.42 4.36
CA THR A 54 -5.04 -8.64 3.83
C THR A 54 -5.93 -9.26 4.92
N ASP A 55 -6.66 -10.30 4.60
CA ASP A 55 -7.48 -11.06 5.56
C ASP A 55 -6.66 -11.84 6.60
N LYS A 56 -5.36 -11.98 6.36
CA LYS A 56 -4.44 -12.87 7.11
C LYS A 56 -4.42 -12.62 8.62
N TYR A 57 -4.50 -11.37 9.05
CA TYR A 57 -4.39 -10.98 10.48
C TYR A 57 -5.71 -10.54 11.11
N LEU A 58 -6.83 -10.58 10.39
CA LEU A 58 -8.13 -10.13 10.89
C LEU A 58 -8.62 -10.92 12.11
N ASN A 59 -8.24 -12.21 12.19
CA ASN A 59 -8.66 -13.11 13.27
C ASN A 59 -7.50 -13.51 14.20
N GLY A 60 -6.46 -12.68 14.27
CA GLY A 60 -5.27 -12.92 15.08
C GLY A 60 -4.03 -13.21 14.23
N ILE A 61 -2.95 -13.65 14.87
CA ILE A 61 -1.68 -13.95 14.20
C ILE A 61 -1.62 -15.45 13.91
N PRO A 62 -1.75 -15.87 12.63
CA PRO A 62 -1.70 -17.29 12.29
C PRO A 62 -0.32 -17.88 12.59
N GLU A 63 -0.31 -19.14 13.01
CA GLU A 63 0.92 -19.91 13.17
C GLU A 63 1.68 -19.98 11.82
N GLY A 64 3.00 -19.81 11.87
CA GLY A 64 3.84 -19.79 10.68
C GLY A 64 3.79 -18.49 9.85
N SER A 65 2.95 -17.50 10.21
CA SER A 65 2.94 -16.19 9.57
C SER A 65 4.24 -15.40 9.86
N ARG A 66 4.48 -14.32 9.10
CA ARG A 66 5.65 -13.45 9.33
C ARG A 66 5.70 -12.89 10.74
N ALA A 67 4.55 -12.46 11.29
CA ALA A 67 4.45 -11.92 12.64
C ALA A 67 4.56 -12.98 13.76
N ALA A 68 4.40 -14.28 13.42
CA ALA A 68 4.56 -15.38 14.37
C ALA A 68 6.00 -15.88 14.50
N ARG A 69 6.89 -15.48 13.58
CA ARG A 69 8.31 -15.89 13.54
C ARG A 69 9.21 -14.71 13.89
N PRO A 70 10.42 -14.93 14.44
CA PRO A 70 11.43 -13.91 14.50
C PRO A 70 11.70 -13.36 13.09
N SER A 71 11.32 -12.11 12.85
CA SER A 71 11.40 -11.48 11.54
C SER A 71 11.87 -10.04 11.68
N THR A 72 12.73 -9.60 10.77
CA THR A 72 13.13 -8.20 10.65
C THR A 72 12.09 -7.36 9.90
N PHE A 73 11.12 -7.99 9.21
CA PHE A 73 10.16 -7.30 8.35
C PHE A 73 8.86 -6.94 9.07
N LEU A 74 8.21 -7.92 9.72
CA LEU A 74 6.99 -7.70 10.49
C LEU A 74 7.13 -8.37 11.85
N GLN A 75 7.19 -7.55 12.89
CA GLN A 75 7.21 -8.01 14.28
C GLN A 75 5.80 -8.14 14.82
N ARG A 76 5.61 -9.03 15.80
CA ARG A 76 4.33 -9.24 16.48
C ARG A 76 3.76 -7.94 17.07
N SER A 77 4.62 -7.08 17.61
CA SER A 77 4.25 -5.77 18.17
C SER A 77 3.69 -4.79 17.14
N GLN A 78 3.93 -5.00 15.86
CA GLN A 78 3.39 -4.15 14.78
C GLN A 78 1.97 -4.54 14.35
N VAL A 79 1.50 -5.73 14.77
CA VAL A 79 0.12 -6.19 14.58
C VAL A 79 -0.70 -5.69 15.78
N THR A 80 -0.94 -4.39 15.84
CA THR A 80 -1.66 -3.77 16.96
C THR A 80 -3.17 -3.94 16.81
N PRO A 81 -3.93 -3.91 17.92
CA PRO A 81 -5.40 -3.99 17.88
C PRO A 81 -6.02 -2.91 16.98
N GLU A 82 -5.46 -1.69 16.98
CA GLU A 82 -5.94 -0.56 16.20
C GLU A 82 -5.79 -0.84 14.69
N LYS A 83 -4.63 -1.37 14.25
CA LYS A 83 -4.40 -1.75 12.86
C LYS A 83 -5.27 -2.92 12.42
N VAL A 84 -5.48 -3.90 13.28
CA VAL A 84 -6.36 -5.03 12.99
C VAL A 84 -7.81 -4.56 12.84
N GLU A 85 -8.27 -3.67 13.73
CA GLU A 85 -9.61 -3.11 13.65
C GLU A 85 -9.78 -2.22 12.41
N ALA A 86 -8.81 -1.38 12.09
CA ALA A 86 -8.81 -0.62 10.84
C ALA A 86 -8.86 -1.54 9.61
N ALA A 87 -8.07 -2.62 9.60
CA ALA A 87 -8.09 -3.61 8.52
C ALA A 87 -9.45 -4.29 8.37
N ARG A 88 -10.16 -4.59 9.48
CA ARG A 88 -11.54 -5.11 9.43
C ARG A 88 -12.51 -4.13 8.79
N GLN A 89 -12.47 -2.87 9.23
CA GLN A 89 -13.35 -1.83 8.68
C GLN A 89 -13.04 -1.58 7.19
N LEU A 90 -11.77 -1.55 6.80
CA LEU A 90 -11.35 -1.46 5.40
C LEU A 90 -11.83 -2.68 4.57
N ASN A 91 -11.80 -3.88 5.17
CA ASN A 91 -12.28 -5.09 4.50
C ASN A 91 -13.79 -5.04 4.21
N GLU A 92 -14.59 -4.38 5.05
CA GLU A 92 -16.01 -4.18 4.74
C GLU A 92 -16.19 -3.26 3.52
N ILE A 93 -15.39 -2.19 3.40
CA ILE A 93 -15.41 -1.36 2.18
C ILE A 93 -14.99 -2.18 0.95
N ALA A 94 -13.92 -2.98 1.08
CA ALA A 94 -13.46 -3.84 -0.02
C ALA A 94 -14.55 -4.82 -0.49
N ARG A 95 -15.27 -5.44 0.44
CA ARG A 95 -16.40 -6.34 0.13
C ARG A 95 -17.53 -5.65 -0.63
N HIS A 96 -17.89 -4.44 -0.23
CA HIS A 96 -18.90 -3.65 -0.96
C HIS A 96 -18.47 -3.29 -2.38
N ARG A 97 -17.14 -3.17 -2.59
CA ARG A 97 -16.55 -2.98 -3.90
C ARG A 97 -16.43 -4.27 -4.72
N GLY A 98 -16.74 -5.43 -4.14
CA GLY A 98 -16.51 -6.74 -4.78
C GLY A 98 -15.03 -7.13 -4.87
N GLN A 99 -14.17 -6.54 -4.04
CA GLN A 99 -12.73 -6.78 -3.96
C GLN A 99 -12.36 -7.45 -2.64
N THR A 100 -11.25 -8.17 -2.63
CA THR A 100 -10.55 -8.51 -1.38
C THR A 100 -9.88 -7.28 -0.79
N LEU A 101 -9.56 -7.30 0.51
CA LEU A 101 -8.82 -6.21 1.15
C LEU A 101 -7.47 -5.97 0.46
N ALA A 102 -6.79 -7.03 0.03
CA ALA A 102 -5.52 -6.92 -0.70
C ALA A 102 -5.68 -6.21 -2.05
N GLU A 103 -6.68 -6.60 -2.84
CA GLU A 103 -6.98 -5.96 -4.12
C GLU A 103 -7.32 -4.49 -3.94
N MET A 104 -8.21 -4.16 -2.99
CA MET A 104 -8.54 -2.76 -2.71
C MET A 104 -7.33 -1.96 -2.22
N ALA A 105 -6.47 -2.53 -1.38
CA ALA A 105 -5.28 -1.85 -0.89
C ALA A 105 -4.27 -1.55 -2.01
N LEU A 106 -4.10 -2.48 -2.95
CA LEU A 106 -3.27 -2.27 -4.14
C LEU A 106 -3.88 -1.21 -5.07
N ALA A 107 -5.19 -1.33 -5.35
CA ALA A 107 -5.92 -0.34 -6.14
C ALA A 107 -5.83 1.06 -5.53
N TRP A 108 -5.94 1.15 -4.20
CA TRP A 108 -5.84 2.42 -3.48
C TRP A 108 -4.46 3.07 -3.64
N VAL A 109 -3.37 2.31 -3.61
CA VAL A 109 -2.03 2.83 -3.88
C VAL A 109 -1.92 3.31 -5.33
N LEU A 110 -2.46 2.55 -6.27
CA LEU A 110 -2.39 2.83 -7.71
C LEU A 110 -3.39 3.88 -8.20
N ARG A 111 -4.35 4.34 -7.36
CA ARG A 111 -5.36 5.34 -7.75
C ARG A 111 -4.79 6.71 -8.11
N ASP A 112 -3.61 7.00 -7.59
CA ASP A 112 -2.92 8.28 -7.81
C ASP A 112 -2.15 8.20 -9.14
N GLU A 113 -2.44 9.07 -10.08
CA GLU A 113 -1.82 9.09 -11.41
C GLU A 113 -0.29 9.28 -11.38
N ARG A 114 0.24 9.82 -10.28
CA ARG A 114 1.69 9.96 -10.05
C ARG A 114 2.36 8.63 -9.69
N MET A 115 1.57 7.62 -9.31
CA MET A 115 2.07 6.29 -8.96
C MET A 115 2.27 5.45 -10.23
N THR A 116 3.52 5.09 -10.53
CA THR A 116 3.84 4.31 -11.71
C THR A 116 3.56 2.82 -11.53
N SER A 117 3.89 2.25 -10.36
CA SER A 117 3.75 0.81 -10.11
C SER A 117 3.88 0.47 -8.63
N VAL A 118 3.53 -0.78 -8.29
CA VAL A 118 3.72 -1.37 -6.97
C VAL A 118 4.58 -2.63 -7.04
N ILE A 119 5.42 -2.84 -6.03
CA ILE A 119 6.21 -4.05 -5.88
C ILE A 119 5.48 -4.98 -4.92
N VAL A 120 5.01 -6.10 -5.44
CA VAL A 120 4.32 -7.14 -4.66
C VAL A 120 5.17 -8.40 -4.57
N GLY A 121 5.16 -9.04 -3.38
CA GLY A 121 5.71 -10.36 -3.19
C GLY A 121 4.57 -11.38 -3.15
N ALA A 122 4.69 -12.45 -3.92
CA ALA A 122 3.74 -13.55 -3.91
C ALA A 122 4.44 -14.86 -3.53
N SER A 123 3.81 -15.69 -2.70
CA SER A 123 4.29 -17.02 -2.31
C SER A 123 3.68 -18.16 -3.14
N SER A 124 2.69 -17.84 -3.98
CA SER A 124 2.05 -18.78 -4.91
C SER A 124 1.56 -18.05 -6.17
N VAL A 125 1.32 -18.83 -7.23
CA VAL A 125 0.73 -18.33 -8.48
C VAL A 125 -0.65 -17.72 -8.24
N ASN A 126 -1.48 -18.36 -7.42
CA ASN A 126 -2.81 -17.87 -7.09
C ASN A 126 -2.74 -16.50 -6.41
N GLN A 127 -1.85 -16.33 -5.42
CA GLN A 127 -1.67 -15.04 -4.76
C GLN A 127 -1.25 -13.94 -5.73
N LEU A 128 -0.40 -14.26 -6.73
CA LEU A 128 -0.04 -13.29 -7.76
C LEU A 128 -1.23 -12.96 -8.65
N ALA A 129 -2.00 -13.97 -9.07
CA ALA A 129 -3.21 -13.79 -9.87
C ALA A 129 -4.25 -12.92 -9.15
N ASP A 130 -4.48 -13.18 -7.85
CA ASP A 130 -5.39 -12.39 -7.01
C ASP A 130 -4.92 -10.92 -6.91
N ASN A 131 -3.62 -10.70 -6.68
CA ASN A 131 -3.08 -9.33 -6.63
C ASN A 131 -3.28 -8.58 -7.96
N LEU A 132 -3.21 -9.25 -9.10
CA LEU A 132 -3.44 -8.65 -10.42
C LEU A 132 -4.90 -8.23 -10.63
N GLN A 133 -5.87 -8.83 -9.94
CA GLN A 133 -7.27 -8.42 -9.99
C GLN A 133 -7.48 -6.97 -9.52
N ALA A 134 -6.59 -6.44 -8.69
CA ALA A 134 -6.62 -5.04 -8.29
C ALA A 134 -6.68 -4.06 -9.48
N LEU A 135 -6.07 -4.43 -10.61
CA LEU A 135 -6.02 -3.60 -11.82
C LEU A 135 -7.38 -3.46 -12.54
N ASN A 136 -8.34 -4.33 -12.23
CA ASN A 136 -9.66 -4.29 -12.84
C ASN A 136 -10.55 -3.16 -12.29
N GLN A 137 -10.21 -2.59 -11.11
CA GLN A 137 -11.01 -1.55 -10.47
C GLN A 137 -10.13 -0.61 -9.64
N LEU A 138 -9.49 0.36 -10.30
CA LEU A 138 -8.61 1.35 -9.67
C LEU A 138 -9.36 2.59 -9.20
N GLU A 139 -10.53 2.87 -9.74
CA GLU A 139 -11.30 4.05 -9.40
C GLU A 139 -12.02 3.89 -8.06
N PHE A 140 -12.08 4.96 -7.31
CA PHE A 140 -12.79 5.06 -6.04
C PHE A 140 -13.79 6.20 -6.09
N THR A 141 -14.96 5.99 -5.53
CA THR A 141 -15.92 7.08 -5.30
C THR A 141 -15.44 7.98 -4.16
N ALA A 142 -15.93 9.23 -4.14
CA ALA A 142 -15.63 10.15 -3.05
C ALA A 142 -16.10 9.61 -1.68
N GLU A 143 -17.21 8.87 -1.66
CA GLU A 143 -17.73 8.25 -0.44
C GLU A 143 -16.79 7.15 0.10
N GLU A 144 -16.28 6.30 -0.79
CA GLU A 144 -15.30 5.26 -0.43
C GLU A 144 -14.01 5.87 0.11
N LEU A 145 -13.44 6.87 -0.57
CA LEU A 145 -12.24 7.56 -0.11
C LEU A 145 -12.45 8.23 1.25
N ASN A 146 -13.58 8.92 1.44
CA ASN A 146 -13.91 9.53 2.73
C ASN A 146 -14.11 8.48 3.83
N GLY A 147 -14.66 7.31 3.49
CA GLY A 147 -14.77 6.17 4.41
C GLY A 147 -13.41 5.64 4.83
N ILE A 148 -12.53 5.44 3.87
CA ILE A 148 -11.14 5.00 4.09
C ILE A 148 -10.38 6.01 4.96
N GLU A 149 -10.45 7.30 4.63
CA GLU A 149 -9.76 8.35 5.41
C GLU A 149 -10.22 8.38 6.88
N ARG A 150 -11.53 8.27 7.14
CA ARG A 150 -12.07 8.22 8.52
C ARG A 150 -11.56 7.03 9.33
N ILE A 151 -11.25 5.92 8.68
CA ILE A 151 -10.67 4.74 9.32
C ILE A 151 -9.19 4.98 9.59
N LEU A 152 -8.45 5.47 8.59
CA LEU A 152 -6.99 5.65 8.66
C LEU A 152 -6.56 6.76 9.63
N CYS A 153 -7.36 7.79 9.85
CA CYS A 153 -7.08 8.83 10.86
C CYS A 153 -6.98 8.32 12.31
N LYS A 154 -7.35 7.06 12.56
CA LYS A 154 -7.35 6.45 13.90
C LYS A 154 -6.15 5.52 14.16
N VAL A 155 -5.24 5.39 13.18
CA VAL A 155 -4.16 4.39 13.20
C VAL A 155 -2.78 5.02 13.26
#